data_e544962b4d1c6f60789ff9add28e62f2
#
_entry.id   e544962b4d1c6f60789ff9add28e62f2
#
_cell.length_a   1.000
_cell.length_b   1.000
_cell.length_c   1.000
_cell.angle_alpha   90.00
_cell.angle_beta   90.00
_cell.angle_gamma   90.00
#
_symmetry.space_group_name_H-M   'P 1'
#
loop_
_entity.id
_entity.type
_entity.pdbx_description
1 polymer ?
#
loop_
_entity_poly.entity_id
_entity_poly.type
_entity_poly.pdbx_seq_one_letter_code
_entity_poly.pdbx_strand_id
1 'polypeptide(L)'
;MKLSILMPVYNELDTISEIVNRISKLDLDLEIIIVDDGSTDGTRELLNDRFEGRSGIEIVLHSHNCGKGEAVRTALKFVKGEIVIIQDADLEYNPDDYYKLIQPILDGKTSVVYGSR
;
A
#
# COMPACT_ATOMS: atom_id res chain seq x y z
N MET A 1 -12.49 0.94 12.76
CA MET A 1 -11.05 1.07 12.94
C MET A 1 -10.38 1.21 11.57
N LYS A 2 -9.65 2.28 11.35
CA LYS A 2 -9.10 2.58 10.03
C LYS A 2 -7.79 1.85 9.79
N LEU A 3 -7.66 1.27 8.58
CA LEU A 3 -6.44 0.61 8.13
C LEU A 3 -5.61 1.56 7.28
N SER A 4 -4.30 1.57 7.48
CA SER A 4 -3.35 2.23 6.58
C SER A 4 -2.55 1.16 5.86
N ILE A 5 -2.72 1.07 4.55
CA ILE A 5 -2.02 0.11 3.71
C ILE A 5 -0.80 0.80 3.12
N LEU A 6 0.39 0.38 3.53
CA LEU A 6 1.64 0.96 3.01
C LEU A 6 2.12 0.09 1.87
N MET A 7 2.25 0.68 0.70
CA MET A 7 2.62 -0.06 -0.51
C MET A 7 3.89 0.53 -1.14
N PRO A 8 5.06 -0.04 -0.83
CA PRO A 8 6.27 0.34 -1.53
C PRO A 8 6.25 -0.25 -2.94
N VAL A 9 6.57 0.56 -3.94
CA VAL A 9 6.45 0.17 -5.35
C VAL A 9 7.74 0.49 -6.08
N TYR A 10 8.24 -0.48 -6.85
CA TYR A 10 9.37 -0.26 -7.74
C TYR A 10 9.20 -1.11 -8.99
N ASN A 11 8.97 -0.45 -10.14
CA ASN A 11 8.82 -1.13 -11.43
C ASN A 11 7.75 -2.22 -11.41
N GLU A 12 6.51 -1.84 -11.04
CA GLU A 12 5.37 -2.75 -10.97
C GLU A 12 4.27 -2.33 -11.96
N LEU A 13 4.67 -1.88 -13.15
CA LEU A 13 3.75 -1.35 -14.14
C LEU A 13 2.61 -2.32 -14.47
N ASP A 14 2.92 -3.61 -14.58
CA ASP A 14 1.95 -4.61 -15.02
C ASP A 14 0.95 -5.00 -13.95
N THR A 15 1.23 -4.73 -12.67
CA THR A 15 0.42 -5.26 -11.57
C THR A 15 -0.20 -4.20 -10.68
N ILE A 16 0.37 -3.00 -10.64
CA ILE A 16 0.00 -2.00 -9.62
C ILE A 16 -1.47 -1.59 -9.69
N SER A 17 -2.01 -1.37 -10.89
CA SER A 17 -3.42 -0.95 -11.03
C SER A 17 -4.37 -1.99 -10.49
N GLU A 18 -4.11 -3.27 -10.81
CA GLU A 18 -5.00 -4.34 -10.37
C GLU A 18 -4.96 -4.49 -8.85
N ILE A 19 -3.78 -4.42 -8.25
CA ILE A 19 -3.66 -4.55 -6.80
C ILE A 19 -4.35 -3.41 -6.08
N VAL A 20 -4.15 -2.17 -6.52
CA VAL A 20 -4.81 -1.02 -5.91
C VAL A 20 -6.33 -1.16 -6.05
N ASN A 21 -6.82 -1.57 -7.21
CA ASN A 21 -8.24 -1.75 -7.41
C ASN A 21 -8.83 -2.85 -6.53
N ARG A 22 -8.12 -3.96 -6.37
CA ARG A 22 -8.56 -5.06 -5.50
C ARG A 22 -8.66 -4.61 -4.05
N ILE A 23 -7.65 -3.90 -3.55
CA ILE A 23 -7.64 -3.41 -2.18
C ILE A 23 -8.76 -2.39 -1.97
N SER A 24 -8.96 -1.50 -2.94
CA SER A 24 -9.99 -0.45 -2.85
C SER A 24 -11.40 -1.01 -2.77
N LYS A 25 -11.63 -2.24 -3.24
CA LYS A 25 -12.93 -2.89 -3.21
C LYS A 25 -13.23 -3.63 -1.93
N LEU A 26 -12.25 -3.75 -1.03
CA LEU A 26 -12.49 -4.41 0.25
C LEU A 26 -13.48 -3.60 1.09
N ASP A 27 -14.34 -4.30 1.80
CA ASP A 27 -15.34 -3.67 2.68
C ASP A 27 -14.70 -3.34 4.02
N LEU A 28 -13.73 -2.43 3.98
CA LEU A 28 -12.96 -1.99 5.13
C LEU A 28 -12.74 -0.50 5.05
N ASP A 29 -12.69 0.16 6.20
CA ASP A 29 -12.29 1.56 6.26
C ASP A 29 -10.77 1.63 6.14
N LEU A 30 -10.29 2.00 4.96
CA LEU A 30 -8.85 1.98 4.69
C LEU A 30 -8.38 3.17 3.87
N GLU A 31 -7.10 3.46 4.00
CA GLU A 31 -6.37 4.35 3.10
C GLU A 31 -5.21 3.56 2.51
N ILE A 32 -4.79 3.93 1.30
CA ILE A 32 -3.64 3.32 0.63
C ILE A 32 -2.58 4.39 0.47
N ILE A 33 -1.38 4.13 0.98
CA ILE A 33 -0.25 5.03 0.84
C ILE A 33 0.76 4.34 -0.07
N ILE A 34 0.89 4.85 -1.29
CA ILE A 34 1.76 4.27 -2.31
C ILE A 34 3.02 5.11 -2.40
N VAL A 35 4.18 4.50 -2.17
CA VAL A 35 5.46 5.17 -2.35
C VAL A 35 6.18 4.54 -3.53
N ASP A 36 6.32 5.32 -4.59
CA ASP A 36 7.08 4.91 -5.77
C ASP A 36 8.55 5.16 -5.52
N ASP A 37 9.34 4.11 -5.49
CA ASP A 37 10.75 4.17 -5.13
C ASP A 37 11.65 4.34 -6.35
N GLY A 38 11.33 5.32 -7.18
CA GLY A 38 12.15 5.68 -8.32
C GLY A 38 11.96 4.78 -9.54
N SER A 39 10.72 4.32 -9.80
CA SER A 39 10.43 3.46 -10.94
C SER A 39 10.81 4.11 -12.27
N THR A 40 11.25 3.29 -13.22
CA THR A 40 11.68 3.72 -14.54
C THR A 40 10.89 3.07 -15.67
N ASP A 41 9.91 2.23 -15.37
CA ASP A 41 9.14 1.46 -16.35
C ASP A 41 7.79 2.06 -16.74
N GLY A 42 7.46 3.26 -16.24
CA GLY A 42 6.15 3.88 -16.46
C GLY A 42 5.22 3.79 -15.27
N THR A 43 5.60 3.11 -14.20
CA THR A 43 4.77 2.99 -12.99
C THR A 43 4.39 4.36 -12.43
N ARG A 44 5.34 5.29 -12.36
CA ARG A 44 5.11 6.63 -11.80
C ARG A 44 4.03 7.37 -12.57
N GLU A 45 4.12 7.34 -13.88
CA GLU A 45 3.18 8.02 -14.77
C GLU A 45 1.78 7.42 -14.63
N LEU A 46 1.71 6.10 -14.55
CA LEU A 46 0.44 5.39 -14.36
C LEU A 46 -0.21 5.77 -13.02
N LEU A 47 0.58 5.82 -11.96
CA LEU A 47 0.06 6.20 -10.64
C LEU A 47 -0.52 7.62 -10.65
N ASN A 48 0.21 8.55 -11.26
CA ASN A 48 -0.26 9.93 -11.35
C ASN A 48 -1.52 10.04 -12.20
N ASP A 49 -1.58 9.33 -13.33
CA ASP A 49 -2.72 9.40 -14.23
C ASP A 49 -3.98 8.78 -13.63
N ARG A 50 -3.83 7.68 -12.91
CA ARG A 50 -5.00 6.91 -12.47
C ARG A 50 -5.44 7.20 -11.05
N PHE A 51 -4.50 7.52 -10.17
CA PHE A 51 -4.80 7.55 -8.74
C PHE A 51 -4.56 8.88 -8.07
N GLU A 52 -3.85 9.80 -8.71
CA GLU A 52 -3.60 11.12 -8.12
C GLU A 52 -4.92 11.84 -7.86
N GLY A 53 -5.08 12.34 -6.65
CA GLY A 53 -6.28 13.06 -6.26
C GLY A 53 -7.47 12.18 -5.88
N ARG A 54 -7.34 10.87 -5.95
CA ARG A 54 -8.42 9.98 -5.51
C ARG A 54 -8.49 9.93 -4.00
N SER A 55 -9.71 10.05 -3.47
CA SER A 55 -9.93 9.98 -2.04
C SER A 55 -9.46 8.64 -1.48
N GLY A 56 -8.72 8.68 -0.37
CA GLY A 56 -8.23 7.48 0.27
C GLY A 56 -6.93 6.92 -0.31
N ILE A 57 -6.37 7.57 -1.33
CA ILE A 57 -5.10 7.13 -1.92
C ILE A 57 -4.11 8.29 -1.89
N GLU A 58 -2.95 8.06 -1.24
CA GLU A 58 -1.86 9.02 -1.19
C GLU A 58 -0.72 8.48 -2.04
N ILE A 59 -0.16 9.29 -2.93
CA ILE A 59 0.96 8.90 -3.78
C ILE A 59 2.16 9.76 -3.45
N VAL A 60 3.29 9.11 -3.14
CA VAL A 60 4.55 9.78 -2.84
C VAL A 60 5.60 9.24 -3.81
N LEU A 61 6.38 10.13 -4.41
CA LEU A 61 7.39 9.76 -5.39
C LEU A 61 8.78 10.06 -4.86
N HIS A 62 9.63 9.02 -4.79
CA HIS A 62 11.06 9.22 -4.54
C HIS A 62 11.74 9.64 -5.84
N SER A 63 12.72 10.52 -5.77
CA SER A 63 13.44 10.98 -6.96
C SER A 63 14.34 9.88 -7.55
N HIS A 64 14.72 8.91 -6.74
CA HIS A 64 15.56 7.79 -7.16
C HIS A 64 15.30 6.60 -6.26
N ASN A 65 15.83 5.43 -6.61
CA ASN A 65 15.65 4.22 -5.82
C ASN A 65 16.42 4.32 -4.51
N CYS A 66 15.70 4.29 -3.41
CA CYS A 66 16.26 4.38 -2.06
C CYS A 66 16.16 3.08 -1.28
N GLY A 67 15.46 2.07 -1.82
CA GLY A 67 15.25 0.79 -1.17
C GLY A 67 13.88 0.69 -0.50
N LYS A 68 13.42 -0.55 -0.32
CA LYS A 68 12.10 -0.83 0.25
C LYS A 68 11.97 -0.27 1.67
N GLY A 69 13.02 -0.40 2.49
CA GLY A 69 12.99 0.12 3.86
C GLY A 69 12.75 1.62 3.91
N GLU A 70 13.38 2.39 3.02
CA GLU A 70 13.16 3.83 2.95
C GLU A 70 11.78 4.15 2.43
N ALA A 71 11.26 3.37 1.48
CA ALA A 71 9.91 3.56 0.97
C ALA A 71 8.88 3.36 2.08
N VAL A 72 9.03 2.32 2.88
CA VAL A 72 8.15 2.07 4.03
C VAL A 72 8.26 3.21 5.04
N ARG A 73 9.48 3.67 5.32
CA ARG A 73 9.70 4.76 6.27
C ARG A 73 9.03 6.04 5.79
N THR A 74 9.10 6.33 4.50
CA THR A 74 8.42 7.49 3.90
C THR A 74 6.91 7.34 4.06
N ALA A 75 6.36 6.16 3.75
CA ALA A 75 4.93 5.92 3.85
C ALA A 75 4.42 6.11 5.28
N LEU A 76 5.19 5.71 6.27
CA LEU A 76 4.79 5.85 7.67
C LEU A 76 4.50 7.31 8.07
N LYS A 77 5.09 8.27 7.39
CA LYS A 77 4.86 9.69 7.67
C LYS A 77 3.44 10.14 7.32
N PHE A 78 2.74 9.39 6.51
CA PHE A 78 1.41 9.74 6.03
C PHE A 78 0.30 8.92 6.68
N VAL A 79 0.64 8.01 7.60
CA VAL A 79 -0.33 7.13 8.24
C VAL A 79 -1.34 7.91 9.06
N LYS A 80 -2.62 7.64 8.84
CA LYS A 80 -3.73 8.21 9.61
C LYS A 80 -4.57 7.14 10.29
N GLY A 81 -4.37 5.89 9.93
CA GLY A 81 -5.12 4.78 10.49
C GLY A 81 -4.53 4.27 11.78
N GLU A 82 -5.28 3.39 12.44
CA GLU A 82 -4.89 2.78 13.70
C GLU A 82 -4.15 1.46 13.49
N ILE A 83 -4.40 0.82 12.35
CA ILE A 83 -3.77 -0.45 11.98
C ILE A 83 -2.94 -0.21 10.73
N VAL A 84 -1.70 -0.68 10.72
CA VAL A 84 -0.80 -0.51 9.58
C VAL A 84 -0.50 -1.88 8.98
N ILE A 85 -0.73 -2.01 7.67
CA ILE A 85 -0.39 -3.21 6.92
C ILE A 85 0.59 -2.82 5.82
N ILE A 86 1.71 -3.53 5.72
CA ILE A 86 2.68 -3.32 4.65
C ILE A 86 2.43 -4.38 3.58
N GLN A 87 2.12 -3.94 2.37
CA GLN A 87 1.74 -4.81 1.26
C GLN A 87 2.65 -4.59 0.07
N ASP A 88 3.26 -5.66 -0.43
CA ASP A 88 4.04 -5.59 -1.67
C ASP A 88 3.10 -5.48 -2.87
N ALA A 89 3.55 -4.78 -3.90
CA ALA A 89 2.74 -4.48 -5.08
C ALA A 89 2.84 -5.58 -6.14
N ASP A 90 2.58 -6.83 -5.75
CA ASP A 90 2.54 -7.96 -6.68
C ASP A 90 1.19 -8.67 -6.62
N LEU A 91 0.93 -9.57 -7.57
CA LEU A 91 -0.36 -10.24 -7.68
C LEU A 91 -0.46 -11.53 -6.86
N GLU A 92 0.54 -11.85 -6.07
CA GLU A 92 0.51 -13.07 -5.24
C GLU A 92 -0.37 -12.92 -4.01
N TYR A 93 -0.93 -11.75 -3.79
CA TYR A 93 -1.71 -11.49 -2.62
C TYR A 93 -3.19 -11.80 -2.87
N ASN A 94 -3.89 -12.24 -1.82
CA ASN A 94 -5.33 -12.52 -1.85
C ASN A 94 -6.02 -11.52 -0.92
N PRO A 95 -7.00 -10.73 -1.40
CA PRO A 95 -7.71 -9.77 -0.55
C PRO A 95 -8.33 -10.37 0.71
N ASP A 96 -8.76 -11.62 0.64
CA ASP A 96 -9.34 -12.30 1.81
C ASP A 96 -8.33 -12.47 2.94
N ASP A 97 -7.04 -12.45 2.63
CA ASP A 97 -6.00 -12.57 3.65
C ASP A 97 -5.95 -11.35 4.56
N TYR A 98 -6.47 -10.21 4.13
CA TYR A 98 -6.52 -9.02 4.97
C TYR A 98 -7.35 -9.26 6.22
N TYR A 99 -8.47 -9.96 6.07
CA TYR A 99 -9.32 -10.27 7.24
C TYR A 99 -8.58 -11.16 8.23
N LYS A 100 -7.78 -12.10 7.74
CA LYS A 100 -6.97 -12.96 8.60
C LYS A 100 -5.84 -12.18 9.28
N LEU A 101 -5.23 -11.23 8.56
CA LEU A 101 -4.14 -10.44 9.10
C LEU A 101 -4.60 -9.51 10.22
N ILE A 102 -5.79 -8.93 10.09
CA ILE A 102 -6.28 -7.97 11.08
C ILE A 102 -6.93 -8.63 12.28
N GLN A 103 -7.31 -9.91 12.21
CA GLN A 103 -7.97 -10.57 13.31
C GLN A 103 -7.19 -10.53 14.64
N PRO A 104 -5.87 -10.79 14.65
CA PRO A 104 -5.10 -10.67 15.87
C PRO A 104 -5.10 -9.26 16.46
N ILE A 105 -5.21 -8.24 15.59
CA ILE A 105 -5.26 -6.84 16.03
C ILE A 105 -6.62 -6.56 16.69
N LEU A 106 -7.69 -7.04 16.08
CA LEU A 106 -9.04 -6.91 16.63
C LEU A 106 -9.12 -7.63 17.97
N ASP A 107 -8.36 -8.71 18.15
CA ASP A 107 -8.29 -9.46 19.39
C ASP A 107 -7.29 -8.84 20.40
N GLY A 108 -6.68 -7.70 20.07
CA GLY A 108 -5.79 -7.00 20.98
C GLY A 108 -4.38 -7.56 21.06
N LYS A 109 -3.94 -8.35 20.08
CA LYS A 109 -2.65 -9.05 20.14
C LYS A 109 -1.49 -8.29 19.50
N THR A 110 -1.77 -7.41 18.54
CA THR A 110 -0.72 -6.65 17.86
C THR A 110 -1.34 -5.41 17.22
N SER A 111 -0.51 -4.41 16.90
CA SER A 111 -0.96 -3.19 16.23
C SER A 111 -0.32 -2.99 14.85
N VAL A 112 0.61 -3.84 14.47
CA VAL A 112 1.28 -3.75 13.17
C VAL A 112 1.34 -5.14 12.55
N VAL A 113 0.96 -5.25 11.28
CA VAL A 113 0.98 -6.52 10.55
C VAL A 113 1.71 -6.32 9.23
N TYR A 114 2.61 -7.25 8.91
CA TYR A 114 3.33 -7.25 7.65
C TYR A 114 2.73 -8.32 6.73
N GLY A 115 2.11 -7.88 5.63
CA GLY A 115 1.55 -8.77 4.63
C GLY A 115 2.25 -8.57 3.30
N SER A 116 3.26 -9.38 3.02
CA SER A 116 4.05 -9.23 1.80
C SER A 116 3.66 -10.24 0.72
N ARG A 117 2.65 -11.01 0.96
CA ARG A 117 2.25 -12.02 -0.02
C ARG A 117 0.79 -12.22 -0.07
#